data_0f1267e6f8c143137d997cf783bbf95b
#
_entry.id   0f1267e6f8c143137d997cf783bbf95b
#
_cell.length_a   1.000
_cell.length_b   1.000
_cell.length_c   1.000
_cell.angle_alpha   90.00
_cell.angle_beta   90.00
_cell.angle_gamma   90.00
#
_symmetry.space_group_name_H-M   'P 1'
#
loop_
_entity.id
_entity.type
_entity.pdbx_description
1 polymer ?
#
loop_
_entity_poly.entity_id
_entity_poly.type
_entity_poly.pdbx_seq_one_letter_code
_entity_poly.pdbx_strand_id
1 'polypeptide(L)'
;LSQHRVAGTEFDIGVFTNLSQDHLDFHSDIEEYFETKCSLFAANRCRSAVVNVDDPYGLRLAKQIDIKTYETSAAAIEIKDESFTGSSIIWRDLAIELRVPGRFNIENALLAASTCLLLGLDENQIVNGLEVAEPVPGRFEVIDGYKGAPTVIVDYSHTPAGIENVLRSVRKISPEVDLTIVFGCGGNRDDSKRPKMARAXX
;
A
#
# COMPACT_ATOMS: atom_id res chain seq x y z
N LEU A 1 4.82 17.14 -4.53
CA LEU A 1 6.22 17.45 -4.80
C LEU A 1 6.33 18.38 -6.01
N SER A 2 5.86 17.98 -7.20
CA SER A 2 5.90 18.81 -8.42
C SER A 2 5.22 20.19 -8.27
N GLN A 3 4.21 20.28 -7.42
CA GLN A 3 3.48 21.53 -7.17
C GLN A 3 4.05 22.32 -5.98
N HIS A 4 5.25 21.97 -5.50
CA HIS A 4 5.96 22.64 -4.40
C HIS A 4 5.20 22.77 -3.08
N ARG A 5 4.16 21.93 -2.85
CA ARG A 5 3.33 22.02 -1.63
C ARG A 5 4.10 21.72 -0.34
N VAL A 6 5.25 21.06 -0.44
CA VAL A 6 6.13 20.76 0.69
C VAL A 6 7.49 21.44 0.55
N ALA A 7 7.57 22.52 -0.22
CA ALA A 7 8.82 23.29 -0.38
C ALA A 7 9.26 23.84 0.98
N GLY A 8 10.53 23.67 1.30
CA GLY A 8 11.10 24.12 2.57
C GLY A 8 10.86 23.19 3.75
N THR A 9 10.14 22.08 3.57
CA THR A 9 9.96 21.09 4.63
C THR A 9 11.09 20.07 4.58
N GLU A 10 11.71 19.80 5.72
CA GLU A 10 12.65 18.69 5.91
C GLU A 10 11.94 17.60 6.69
N PHE A 11 12.09 16.38 6.26
CA PHE A 11 11.46 15.21 6.87
C PHE A 11 12.50 14.34 7.56
N ASP A 12 12.21 13.87 8.74
CA ASP A 12 13.09 12.89 9.41
C ASP A 12 13.08 11.57 8.65
N ILE A 13 11.90 11.14 8.20
CA ILE A 13 11.73 9.86 7.49
C ILE A 13 10.80 10.07 6.29
N GLY A 14 11.29 9.67 5.11
CA GLY A 14 10.46 9.52 3.92
C GLY A 14 10.05 8.06 3.75
N VAL A 15 8.80 7.82 3.39
CA VAL A 15 8.33 6.44 3.18
C VAL A 15 7.88 6.27 1.72
N PHE A 16 8.42 5.25 1.05
CA PHE A 16 8.01 4.89 -0.31
C PHE A 16 7.19 3.60 -0.28
N THR A 17 5.92 3.72 -0.57
CA THR A 17 4.98 2.59 -0.55
C THR A 17 5.00 1.80 -1.86
N ASN A 18 4.71 2.46 -2.96
CA ASN A 18 4.68 1.87 -4.30
C ASN A 18 4.54 2.96 -5.36
N LEU A 19 4.67 2.55 -6.63
CA LEU A 19 4.36 3.42 -7.76
C LEU A 19 3.59 2.63 -8.82
N SER A 20 2.40 3.07 -9.15
CA SER A 20 1.60 2.53 -10.24
C SER A 20 1.06 3.67 -11.10
N GLN A 21 0.52 3.33 -12.25
CA GLN A 21 -0.01 4.32 -13.19
C GLN A 21 -1.18 5.09 -12.56
N ASP A 22 -0.92 6.33 -12.17
CA ASP A 22 -1.94 7.30 -11.74
C ASP A 22 -1.35 8.70 -11.96
N HIS A 23 -2.18 9.71 -11.88
CA HIS A 23 -1.76 11.11 -12.00
C HIS A 23 -0.99 11.47 -13.28
N LEU A 24 -1.16 10.71 -14.37
CA LEU A 24 -0.54 11.05 -15.67
C LEU A 24 -1.17 12.31 -16.29
N ASP A 25 -2.19 12.88 -15.66
CA ASP A 25 -2.67 14.24 -15.99
C ASP A 25 -1.63 15.32 -15.67
N PHE A 26 -0.67 15.02 -14.78
CA PHE A 26 0.35 15.95 -14.30
C PHE A 26 1.77 15.55 -14.67
N HIS A 27 1.95 14.36 -15.24
CA HIS A 27 3.26 13.84 -15.63
C HIS A 27 3.17 13.26 -17.04
N SER A 28 4.20 13.48 -17.84
CA SER A 28 4.24 12.96 -19.22
C SER A 28 4.28 11.43 -19.27
N ASP A 29 4.91 10.82 -18.28
CA ASP A 29 5.03 9.36 -18.19
C ASP A 29 5.34 8.94 -16.75
N ILE A 30 5.42 7.63 -16.55
CA ILE A 30 5.68 7.02 -15.23
C ILE A 30 7.10 7.34 -14.72
N GLU A 31 8.05 7.57 -15.62
CA GLU A 31 9.44 7.90 -15.24
C GLU A 31 9.51 9.30 -14.63
N GLU A 32 8.89 10.29 -15.26
CA GLU A 32 8.79 11.64 -14.69
C GLU A 32 8.09 11.62 -13.32
N TYR A 33 7.04 10.80 -13.19
CA TYR A 33 6.35 10.62 -11.91
C TYR A 33 7.29 10.01 -10.87
N PHE A 34 8.05 8.97 -11.25
CA PHE A 34 9.05 8.34 -10.38
C PHE A 34 10.11 9.36 -9.93
N GLU A 35 10.71 10.09 -10.88
CA GLU A 35 11.74 11.09 -10.55
C GLU A 35 11.20 12.17 -9.61
N THR A 36 9.94 12.57 -9.81
CA THR A 36 9.28 13.52 -8.90
C THR A 36 9.20 12.94 -7.49
N LYS A 37 8.81 11.65 -7.34
CA LYS A 37 8.79 10.99 -6.02
C LYS A 37 10.20 10.88 -5.43
N CYS A 38 11.20 10.53 -6.25
CA CYS A 38 12.61 10.42 -5.82
C CYS A 38 13.11 11.73 -5.21
N SER A 39 12.65 12.87 -5.68
CA SER A 39 13.08 14.17 -5.17
C SER A 39 12.80 14.38 -3.67
N LEU A 40 11.86 13.61 -3.09
CA LEU A 40 11.62 13.63 -1.64
C LEU A 40 12.81 13.07 -0.86
N PHE A 41 13.52 12.11 -1.46
CA PHE A 41 14.57 11.34 -0.78
C PHE A 41 15.97 11.95 -0.98
N ALA A 42 16.04 13.19 -1.44
CA ALA A 42 17.31 13.94 -1.49
C ALA A 42 17.78 14.27 -0.05
N ALA A 43 19.09 14.24 0.18
CA ALA A 43 19.68 14.44 1.51
C ALA A 43 19.34 15.79 2.17
N ASN A 44 18.98 16.79 1.38
CA ASN A 44 18.54 18.10 1.88
C ASN A 44 17.03 18.16 2.14
N ARG A 45 16.31 17.05 1.99
CA ARG A 45 14.86 16.99 2.22
C ARG A 45 14.46 15.90 3.19
N CYS A 46 15.24 14.81 3.23
CA CYS A 46 14.88 13.63 4.01
C CYS A 46 16.13 13.03 4.65
N ARG A 47 16.07 12.72 5.94
CA ARG A 47 17.23 12.18 6.68
C ARG A 47 17.37 10.66 6.53
N SER A 48 16.24 9.96 6.43
CA SER A 48 16.20 8.51 6.29
C SER A 48 15.03 8.11 5.42
N ALA A 49 15.11 6.92 4.83
CA ALA A 49 14.05 6.36 4.01
C ALA A 49 13.60 5.00 4.52
N VAL A 50 12.31 4.72 4.42
CA VAL A 50 11.74 3.38 4.53
C VAL A 50 11.10 3.06 3.18
N VAL A 51 11.50 1.95 2.57
CA VAL A 51 11.16 1.67 1.17
C VAL A 51 10.63 0.25 1.02
N ASN A 52 9.46 0.11 0.39
CA ASN A 52 8.92 -1.19 0.00
C ASN A 52 9.67 -1.70 -1.23
N VAL A 53 10.53 -2.71 -1.05
CA VAL A 53 11.33 -3.28 -2.16
C VAL A 53 10.61 -4.41 -2.90
N ASP A 54 9.40 -4.78 -2.50
CA ASP A 54 8.55 -5.65 -3.33
C ASP A 54 8.00 -4.88 -4.54
N ASP A 55 7.97 -3.55 -4.47
CA ASP A 55 7.62 -2.68 -5.60
C ASP A 55 8.88 -2.44 -6.47
N PRO A 56 8.84 -2.65 -7.79
CA PRO A 56 10.01 -2.46 -8.66
C PRO A 56 10.61 -1.05 -8.59
N TYR A 57 9.79 -0.02 -8.46
CA TYR A 57 10.26 1.36 -8.31
C TYR A 57 10.83 1.60 -6.92
N GLY A 58 10.27 0.95 -5.88
CA GLY A 58 10.85 0.98 -4.54
C GLY A 58 12.24 0.36 -4.53
N LEU A 59 12.39 -0.82 -5.14
CA LEU A 59 13.70 -1.49 -5.27
C LEU A 59 14.69 -0.61 -6.04
N ARG A 60 14.24 0.06 -7.10
CA ARG A 60 15.07 0.99 -7.87
C ARG A 60 15.46 2.20 -7.02
N LEU A 61 14.52 2.79 -6.30
CA LEU A 61 14.75 3.93 -5.41
C LEU A 61 15.81 3.58 -4.34
N ALA A 62 15.67 2.44 -3.69
CA ALA A 62 16.59 2.01 -2.62
C ALA A 62 18.06 1.91 -3.12
N LYS A 63 18.24 1.59 -4.41
CA LYS A 63 19.57 1.51 -5.03
C LYS A 63 20.14 2.86 -5.47
N GLN A 64 19.29 3.88 -5.61
CA GLN A 64 19.67 5.20 -6.17
C GLN A 64 19.94 6.26 -5.12
N ILE A 65 19.26 6.19 -3.97
CA ILE A 65 19.34 7.25 -2.96
C ILE A 65 20.55 7.08 -2.06
N ASP A 66 21.13 8.21 -1.65
CA ASP A 66 22.34 8.26 -0.82
C ASP A 66 22.01 8.78 0.59
N ILE A 67 20.93 8.23 1.17
CA ILE A 67 20.56 8.49 2.57
C ILE A 67 20.32 7.15 3.23
N LYS A 68 20.34 7.13 4.57
CA LYS A 68 20.12 5.91 5.35
C LYS A 68 18.78 5.28 4.95
N THR A 69 18.81 4.08 4.39
CA THR A 69 17.63 3.42 3.84
C THR A 69 17.35 2.10 4.55
N TYR A 70 16.07 1.90 4.89
CA TYR A 70 15.55 0.68 5.48
C TYR A 70 14.57 0.05 4.49
N GLU A 71 14.88 -1.15 4.04
CA GLU A 71 14.07 -1.88 3.08
C GLU A 71 13.04 -2.74 3.81
N THR A 72 11.81 -2.74 3.32
CA THR A 72 10.75 -3.63 3.79
C THR A 72 10.29 -4.52 2.65
N SER A 73 9.97 -5.77 2.98
CA SER A 73 9.43 -6.73 2.02
C SER A 73 8.44 -7.65 2.72
N ALA A 74 7.21 -7.66 2.25
CA ALA A 74 6.21 -8.62 2.71
C ALA A 74 6.48 -10.02 2.12
N ALA A 75 7.27 -10.10 1.04
CA ALA A 75 7.70 -11.38 0.50
C ALA A 75 8.74 -12.07 1.40
N ALA A 76 9.42 -11.31 2.27
CA ALA A 76 10.49 -11.82 3.13
C ALA A 76 10.01 -12.23 4.53
N ILE A 77 8.72 -12.06 4.85
CA ILE A 77 8.18 -12.43 6.16
C ILE A 77 7.23 -13.62 6.05
N GLU A 78 7.03 -14.31 7.17
CA GLU A 78 6.07 -15.39 7.25
C GLU A 78 4.65 -14.84 7.46
N ILE A 79 3.75 -15.17 6.55
CA ILE A 79 2.32 -14.86 6.68
C ILE A 79 1.65 -16.17 7.09
N LYS A 80 1.10 -16.20 8.31
CA LYS A 80 0.46 -17.39 8.89
C LYS A 80 -0.95 -17.59 8.34
N ASP A 81 -1.67 -16.48 8.20
CA ASP A 81 -3.07 -16.52 7.76
C ASP A 81 -3.47 -15.19 7.10
N GLU A 82 -4.40 -15.28 6.16
CA GLU A 82 -5.08 -14.12 5.57
C GLU A 82 -6.57 -14.44 5.47
N SER A 83 -7.41 -13.52 5.94
CA SER A 83 -8.85 -13.66 5.96
C SER A 83 -9.52 -12.33 5.61
N PHE A 84 -10.84 -12.31 5.51
CA PHE A 84 -11.59 -11.08 5.30
C PHE A 84 -11.62 -10.17 6.54
N THR A 85 -11.21 -10.69 7.70
CA THR A 85 -11.20 -9.92 8.95
C THR A 85 -9.81 -9.46 9.36
N GLY A 86 -8.76 -9.93 8.65
CA GLY A 86 -7.40 -9.53 8.97
C GLY A 86 -6.35 -10.51 8.49
N SER A 87 -5.13 -10.34 9.00
CA SER A 87 -3.98 -11.17 8.62
C SER A 87 -3.11 -11.44 9.84
N SER A 88 -2.55 -12.65 9.93
CA SER A 88 -1.60 -13.02 10.98
C SER A 88 -0.20 -13.16 10.36
N ILE A 89 0.77 -12.45 10.89
CA ILE A 89 2.14 -12.41 10.35
C ILE A 89 3.18 -12.61 11.45
N ILE A 90 4.39 -13.01 11.07
CA ILE A 90 5.56 -13.00 11.98
C ILE A 90 6.49 -11.88 11.54
N TRP A 91 6.71 -10.93 12.41
CA TRP A 91 7.61 -9.80 12.19
C TRP A 91 8.68 -9.79 13.29
N ARG A 92 9.96 -9.99 12.91
CA ARG A 92 11.10 -10.01 13.85
C ARG A 92 10.86 -11.00 15.01
N ASP A 93 10.39 -12.20 14.68
CA ASP A 93 10.04 -13.28 15.63
C ASP A 93 8.82 -12.99 16.52
N LEU A 94 8.15 -11.87 16.34
CA LEU A 94 6.92 -11.52 17.06
C LEU A 94 5.69 -11.79 16.16
N ALA A 95 4.69 -12.43 16.74
CA ALA A 95 3.40 -12.61 16.05
C ALA A 95 2.61 -11.31 16.11
N ILE A 96 1.98 -10.93 15.00
CA ILE A 96 1.11 -9.75 14.92
C ILE A 96 -0.21 -10.14 14.27
N GLU A 97 -1.31 -9.80 14.92
CA GLU A 97 -2.66 -9.98 14.40
C GLU A 97 -3.18 -8.64 13.87
N LEU A 98 -3.09 -8.46 12.56
CA LEU A 98 -3.57 -7.25 11.89
C LEU A 98 -5.07 -7.36 11.64
N ARG A 99 -5.85 -6.33 12.02
CA ARG A 99 -7.31 -6.26 11.78
C ARG A 99 -7.65 -5.79 10.37
N VAL A 100 -6.64 -5.63 9.51
CA VAL A 100 -6.80 -5.13 8.16
C VAL A 100 -6.48 -6.24 7.15
N PRO A 101 -7.44 -6.63 6.30
CA PRO A 101 -7.19 -7.70 5.32
C PRO A 101 -6.41 -7.22 4.10
N GLY A 102 -5.81 -8.19 3.41
CA GLY A 102 -5.16 -7.95 2.14
C GLY A 102 -3.66 -7.72 2.22
N ARG A 103 -2.95 -8.29 1.27
CA ARG A 103 -1.48 -8.26 1.17
C ARG A 103 -0.91 -6.84 1.25
N PHE A 104 -1.55 -5.90 0.57
CA PHE A 104 -1.10 -4.51 0.55
C PHE A 104 -1.16 -3.86 1.95
N ASN A 105 -2.07 -4.33 2.83
CA ASN A 105 -2.12 -3.85 4.21
C ASN A 105 -0.99 -4.45 5.06
N ILE A 106 -0.55 -5.66 4.75
CA ILE A 106 0.67 -6.24 5.36
C ILE A 106 1.88 -5.36 4.97
N GLU A 107 2.01 -5.01 3.68
CA GLU A 107 3.08 -4.12 3.21
C GLU A 107 3.05 -2.78 3.95
N ASN A 108 1.86 -2.18 4.08
CA ASN A 108 1.67 -0.92 4.82
C ASN A 108 2.05 -1.06 6.29
N ALA A 109 1.68 -2.17 6.93
CA ALA A 109 2.02 -2.44 8.34
C ALA A 109 3.55 -2.55 8.53
N LEU A 110 4.25 -3.22 7.61
CA LEU A 110 5.71 -3.34 7.67
C LEU A 110 6.40 -1.98 7.49
N LEU A 111 5.88 -1.14 6.58
CA LEU A 111 6.40 0.22 6.41
C LEU A 111 6.18 1.05 7.67
N ALA A 112 4.99 0.95 8.27
CA ALA A 112 4.68 1.63 9.52
C ALA A 112 5.58 1.13 10.65
N ALA A 113 5.73 -0.19 10.81
CA ALA A 113 6.60 -0.80 11.82
C ALA A 113 8.04 -0.30 11.71
N SER A 114 8.59 -0.33 10.49
CA SER A 114 9.97 0.11 10.25
C SER A 114 10.13 1.61 10.53
N THR A 115 9.12 2.40 10.18
CA THR A 115 9.13 3.84 10.47
C THR A 115 9.13 4.08 11.98
N CYS A 116 8.30 3.36 12.72
CA CYS A 116 8.22 3.46 14.20
C CYS A 116 9.52 3.02 14.87
N LEU A 117 10.18 1.97 14.36
CA LEU A 117 11.51 1.57 14.86
C LEU A 117 12.52 2.71 14.70
N LEU A 118 12.53 3.37 13.54
CA LEU A 118 13.44 4.49 13.31
C LEU A 118 13.16 5.68 14.21
N LEU A 119 11.92 5.83 14.65
CA LEU A 119 11.52 6.88 15.61
C LEU A 119 11.82 6.48 17.05
N GLY A 120 12.34 5.27 17.30
CA GLY A 120 12.79 4.82 18.60
C GLY A 120 11.75 4.08 19.45
N LEU A 121 10.64 3.67 18.86
CA LEU A 121 9.68 2.83 19.57
C LEU A 121 10.24 1.41 19.70
N ASP A 122 9.95 0.74 20.81
CA ASP A 122 10.31 -0.66 20.97
C ASP A 122 9.33 -1.58 20.22
N GLU A 123 9.78 -2.81 19.97
CA GLU A 123 9.03 -3.76 19.15
C GLU A 123 7.64 -4.09 19.74
N ASN A 124 7.53 -4.19 21.08
CA ASN A 124 6.23 -4.49 21.71
C ASN A 124 5.26 -3.32 21.56
N GLN A 125 5.74 -2.08 21.65
CA GLN A 125 4.91 -0.90 21.38
C GLN A 125 4.39 -0.92 19.96
N ILE A 126 5.23 -1.30 19.00
CA ILE A 126 4.88 -1.38 17.57
C ILE A 126 3.84 -2.48 17.35
N VAL A 127 4.08 -3.69 17.88
CA VAL A 127 3.12 -4.81 17.79
C VAL A 127 1.77 -4.38 18.35
N ASN A 128 1.74 -3.87 19.58
CA ASN A 128 0.49 -3.42 20.21
C ASN A 128 -0.23 -2.36 19.36
N GLY A 129 0.53 -1.41 18.80
CA GLY A 129 -0.04 -0.36 17.95
C GLY A 129 -0.68 -0.93 16.68
N LEU A 130 0.00 -1.89 16.03
CA LEU A 130 -0.51 -2.52 14.81
C LEU A 130 -1.75 -3.37 15.08
N GLU A 131 -1.78 -4.10 16.19
CA GLU A 131 -2.90 -4.98 16.55
C GLU A 131 -4.18 -4.22 16.90
N VAL A 132 -4.07 -2.98 17.42
CA VAL A 132 -5.25 -2.16 17.73
C VAL A 132 -5.65 -1.24 16.58
N ALA A 133 -4.85 -1.19 15.50
CA ALA A 133 -5.15 -0.35 14.36
C ALA A 133 -6.46 -0.80 13.68
N GLU A 134 -7.41 0.11 13.57
CA GLU A 134 -8.71 -0.19 12.99
C GLU A 134 -8.69 -0.04 11.46
N PRO A 135 -9.48 -0.84 10.74
CA PRO A 135 -9.63 -0.64 9.30
C PRO A 135 -10.08 0.77 8.96
N VAL A 136 -9.56 1.29 7.86
CA VAL A 136 -9.96 2.61 7.36
C VAL A 136 -11.23 2.45 6.52
N PRO A 137 -12.32 3.19 6.82
CA PRO A 137 -13.54 3.09 6.03
C PRO A 137 -13.26 3.30 4.52
N GLY A 138 -13.83 2.43 3.69
CA GLY A 138 -13.63 2.47 2.24
C GLY A 138 -12.27 1.95 1.77
N ARG A 139 -11.51 1.23 2.62
CA ARG A 139 -10.22 0.61 2.24
C ARG A 139 -10.28 -0.89 2.57
N PHE A 140 -10.66 -1.68 1.58
CA PHE A 140 -10.96 -3.11 1.74
C PHE A 140 -11.90 -3.33 2.94
N GLU A 141 -12.87 -2.44 3.07
CA GLU A 141 -13.82 -2.47 4.17
C GLU A 141 -14.83 -3.59 3.96
N VAL A 142 -14.80 -4.59 4.82
CA VAL A 142 -15.76 -5.69 4.77
C VAL A 142 -17.00 -5.28 5.54
N ILE A 143 -18.13 -5.27 4.85
CA ILE A 143 -19.41 -4.85 5.45
C ILE A 143 -20.09 -6.06 6.07
N ASP A 144 -20.36 -5.99 7.35
CA ASP A 144 -21.10 -7.02 8.07
C ASP A 144 -22.53 -7.15 7.52
N GLY A 145 -22.89 -8.36 7.13
CA GLY A 145 -24.21 -8.67 6.63
C GLY A 145 -24.97 -9.63 7.54
N TYR A 146 -26.19 -9.92 7.20
CA TYR A 146 -26.95 -10.97 7.87
C TYR A 146 -26.54 -12.35 7.35
N LYS A 147 -26.84 -13.40 8.10
CA LYS A 147 -26.53 -14.78 7.76
C LYS A 147 -27.10 -15.13 6.36
N GLY A 148 -26.23 -15.56 5.47
CA GLY A 148 -26.59 -15.90 4.09
C GLY A 148 -26.47 -14.73 3.10
N ALA A 149 -26.13 -13.53 3.55
CA ALA A 149 -25.84 -12.42 2.67
C ALA A 149 -24.47 -12.63 1.98
N PRO A 150 -24.28 -12.08 0.78
CA PRO A 150 -22.94 -12.09 0.19
C PRO A 150 -21.99 -11.22 1.02
N THR A 151 -20.71 -11.57 1.03
CA THR A 151 -19.67 -10.69 1.58
C THR A 151 -19.57 -9.47 0.68
N VAL A 152 -19.72 -8.29 1.25
CA VAL A 152 -19.60 -7.02 0.52
C VAL A 152 -18.32 -6.33 0.95
N ILE A 153 -17.51 -5.92 -0.02
CA ILE A 153 -16.25 -5.19 0.24
C ILE A 153 -16.35 -3.83 -0.43
N VAL A 154 -16.09 -2.79 0.35
CA VAL A 154 -16.04 -1.41 -0.15
C VAL A 154 -14.57 -0.98 -0.22
N ASP A 155 -14.14 -0.51 -1.39
CA ASP A 155 -12.76 -0.03 -1.56
C ASP A 155 -12.72 1.22 -2.44
N TYR A 156 -11.75 2.06 -2.18
CA TYR A 156 -11.56 3.32 -2.90
C TYR A 156 -10.78 3.15 -4.21
N SER A 157 -10.46 1.94 -4.63
CA SER A 157 -9.66 1.67 -5.82
C SER A 157 -10.28 2.32 -7.06
N HIS A 158 -9.51 3.17 -7.70
CA HIS A 158 -9.93 3.94 -8.88
C HIS A 158 -8.84 3.92 -9.96
N THR A 159 -7.93 2.95 -9.87
CA THR A 159 -6.87 2.69 -10.84
C THR A 159 -6.89 1.21 -11.23
N PRO A 160 -6.37 0.83 -12.41
CA PRO A 160 -6.28 -0.58 -12.79
C PRO A 160 -5.55 -1.43 -11.75
N ALA A 161 -4.37 -0.98 -11.31
CA ALA A 161 -3.58 -1.71 -10.31
C ALA A 161 -4.32 -1.82 -8.96
N GLY A 162 -5.05 -0.77 -8.55
CA GLY A 162 -5.85 -0.83 -7.32
C GLY A 162 -6.93 -1.91 -7.40
N ILE A 163 -7.67 -1.95 -8.50
CA ILE A 163 -8.70 -2.97 -8.73
C ILE A 163 -8.07 -4.38 -8.72
N GLU A 164 -6.97 -4.56 -9.46
CA GLU A 164 -6.26 -5.85 -9.50
C GLU A 164 -5.82 -6.31 -8.11
N ASN A 165 -5.30 -5.39 -7.30
CA ASN A 165 -4.84 -5.72 -5.94
C ASN A 165 -5.98 -6.19 -5.05
N VAL A 166 -7.14 -5.50 -5.11
CA VAL A 166 -8.33 -5.90 -4.34
C VAL A 166 -8.81 -7.28 -4.82
N LEU A 167 -8.97 -7.47 -6.12
CA LEU A 167 -9.46 -8.76 -6.67
C LEU A 167 -8.50 -9.90 -6.35
N ARG A 168 -7.19 -9.66 -6.47
CA ARG A 168 -6.16 -10.65 -6.13
C ARG A 168 -6.22 -11.03 -4.65
N SER A 169 -6.44 -10.04 -3.77
CA SER A 169 -6.58 -10.29 -2.33
C SER A 169 -7.82 -11.14 -2.04
N VAL A 170 -8.95 -10.84 -2.69
CA VAL A 170 -10.18 -11.62 -2.54
C VAL A 170 -9.95 -13.07 -3.02
N ARG A 171 -9.34 -13.24 -4.20
CA ARG A 171 -9.04 -14.56 -4.76
C ARG A 171 -8.08 -15.37 -3.87
N LYS A 172 -7.12 -14.70 -3.24
CA LYS A 172 -6.20 -15.37 -2.33
C LYS A 172 -6.91 -15.89 -1.06
N ILE A 173 -7.82 -15.07 -0.51
CA ILE A 173 -8.59 -15.44 0.69
C ILE A 173 -9.64 -16.51 0.35
N SER A 174 -10.28 -16.39 -0.80
CA SER A 174 -11.37 -17.29 -1.21
C SER A 174 -11.29 -17.59 -2.72
N PRO A 175 -10.47 -18.59 -3.12
CA PRO A 175 -10.18 -18.86 -4.53
C PRO A 175 -11.40 -19.18 -5.40
N GLU A 176 -12.39 -19.87 -4.84
CA GLU A 176 -13.52 -20.40 -5.59
C GLU A 176 -14.80 -19.53 -5.50
N VAL A 177 -14.71 -18.36 -4.85
CA VAL A 177 -15.90 -17.53 -4.65
C VAL A 177 -16.42 -16.96 -5.97
N ASP A 178 -17.74 -16.90 -6.13
CA ASP A 178 -18.35 -16.12 -7.20
C ASP A 178 -18.16 -14.63 -6.89
N LEU A 179 -17.45 -13.94 -7.77
CA LEU A 179 -17.03 -12.57 -7.52
C LEU A 179 -17.72 -11.61 -8.49
N THR A 180 -18.43 -10.65 -7.94
CA THR A 180 -19.04 -9.56 -8.71
C THR A 180 -18.37 -8.25 -8.31
N ILE A 181 -17.94 -7.48 -9.28
CA ILE A 181 -17.37 -6.16 -9.05
C ILE A 181 -18.31 -5.06 -9.59
N VAL A 182 -18.50 -4.01 -8.79
CA VAL A 182 -19.23 -2.80 -9.21
C VAL A 182 -18.23 -1.65 -9.09
N PHE A 183 -17.93 -1.00 -10.20
CA PHE A 183 -17.00 0.12 -10.23
C PHE A 183 -17.42 1.18 -11.23
N GLY A 184 -16.87 2.36 -11.10
CA GLY A 184 -17.11 3.45 -12.04
C GLY A 184 -15.84 4.26 -12.29
N CYS A 185 -15.86 5.03 -13.35
CA CYS A 185 -14.76 5.93 -13.71
C CYS A 185 -15.25 7.36 -13.68
N GLY A 186 -14.53 8.23 -13.00
CA GLY A 186 -14.85 9.65 -12.95
C GLY A 186 -14.82 10.27 -14.35
N GLY A 187 -15.73 11.19 -14.60
CA GLY A 187 -15.76 11.92 -15.86
C GLY A 187 -14.64 12.96 -15.94
N ASN A 188 -14.32 13.37 -17.16
CA ASN A 188 -13.37 14.45 -17.46
C ASN A 188 -11.97 14.28 -16.85
N ARG A 189 -11.51 13.02 -16.75
CA ARG A 189 -10.15 12.67 -16.34
C ARG A 189 -9.60 11.65 -17.34
N ASP A 190 -8.40 11.13 -17.08
CA ASP A 190 -7.73 10.17 -17.95
C ASP A 190 -8.66 9.04 -18.44
N ASP A 191 -9.18 9.16 -19.65
CA ASP A 191 -10.05 8.16 -20.26
C ASP A 191 -9.30 6.89 -20.64
N SER A 192 -7.97 6.95 -20.78
CA SER A 192 -7.14 5.81 -21.18
C SER A 192 -7.13 4.69 -20.14
N LYS A 193 -7.45 5.00 -18.88
CA LYS A 193 -7.50 3.97 -17.83
C LYS A 193 -8.82 3.18 -17.81
N ARG A 194 -9.89 3.69 -18.42
CA ARG A 194 -11.20 3.00 -18.43
C ARG A 194 -11.14 1.58 -19.00
N PRO A 195 -10.58 1.36 -20.22
CA PRO A 195 -10.45 -0.01 -20.73
C PRO A 195 -9.49 -0.87 -19.91
N LYS A 196 -8.47 -0.27 -19.31
CA LYS A 196 -7.52 -1.00 -18.42
C LYS A 196 -8.24 -1.46 -17.15
N MET A 197 -9.06 -0.60 -16.55
CA MET A 197 -9.86 -0.95 -15.37
C MET A 197 -10.85 -2.07 -15.69
N ALA A 198 -11.49 -2.01 -16.86
CA ALA A 198 -12.43 -3.06 -17.31
C ALA A 198 -11.70 -4.41 -17.50
N ARG A 199 -10.47 -4.41 -18.02
CA ARG A 199 -9.67 -5.63 -18.19
C ARG A 199 -9.22 -6.22 -16.85
N ALA A 200 -8.99 -5.40 -15.90
CA ALA A 200 -8.66 -5.86 -14.55
C ALA A 200 -9.75 -6.73 -13.89
N UNK A 201 -10.83 -6.64 -14.38
CA UNK A 201 -11.90 -7.33 -13.90
C UNK A 201 -12.04 -8.64 -14.52
N UNK A 202 -11.53 -8.71 -15.47
CA UNK A 202 -11.58 -9.84 -16.24
C UNK A 202 -10.70 -10.87 -15.81
#